data_1bcf222ebc1e34a833f40e26cf422301
#
_entry.id   1bcf222ebc1e34a833f40e26cf422301
#
_cell.length_a   1.000
_cell.length_b   1.000
_cell.length_c   1.000
_cell.angle_alpha   90.00
_cell.angle_beta   90.00
_cell.angle_gamma   90.00
#
_symmetry.space_group_name_H-M   'P 1'
#
loop_
_entity.id
_entity.type
_entity.pdbx_description
1 polymer ?
#
loop_
_entity_poly.entity_id
_entity_poly.type
_entity_poly.pdbx_seq_one_letter_code
_entity_poly.pdbx_strand_id
1 'polypeptide(L)'
;TNLAFDFRVRHVVEMGRTPHLGRFDAHGIEDDAAVDAAMAAADVERFADRSITEVSGGERQRVLLARALAQAAPLLLLDEPTASLDVNHAVETLELVRAFVDDGDRGAIAAIHDLDAAARYCDEVVVIANGGVRAAGPPEDVLSASTVGAAFDAEAFVGRDPATGTPAVTAFPHSDVEPRRVHVIGAGRPAARVVARLAAAGHEPSVGVVAEGDAVAGAAAGAGATAVTAPPFEEPAPEAVADACG
;
A
#
# COMPACT_ATOMS: atom_id res chain seq x y z
N THR A 1 -9.96 19.76 -0.22
CA THR A 1 -10.62 20.96 0.35
C THR A 1 -10.02 22.18 -0.34
N ASN A 2 -10.78 22.83 -1.22
CA ASN A 2 -10.36 24.10 -1.84
C ASN A 2 -10.43 25.20 -0.77
N LEU A 3 -9.29 25.66 -0.30
CA LEU A 3 -9.20 26.87 0.50
C LEU A 3 -9.38 28.07 -0.43
N ALA A 4 -10.57 28.66 -0.43
CA ALA A 4 -10.93 29.79 -1.29
C ALA A 4 -10.34 31.12 -0.78
N PHE A 5 -9.56 31.12 0.31
CA PHE A 5 -8.99 32.29 0.94
C PHE A 5 -7.46 32.18 1.02
N ASP A 6 -6.81 33.33 0.93
CA ASP A 6 -5.35 33.48 0.99
C ASP A 6 -4.86 33.47 2.45
N PHE A 7 -4.80 32.24 3.04
CA PHE A 7 -4.27 32.05 4.38
C PHE A 7 -2.78 31.74 4.33
N ARG A 8 -2.04 32.22 5.35
CA ARG A 8 -0.67 31.77 5.57
C ARG A 8 -0.65 30.30 5.99
N VAL A 9 0.40 29.59 5.63
CA VAL A 9 0.59 28.17 5.97
C VAL A 9 0.41 27.95 7.48
N ARG A 10 1.04 28.77 8.34
CA ARG A 10 0.86 28.68 9.79
C ARG A 10 -0.60 28.75 10.22
N HIS A 11 -1.37 29.70 9.69
CA HIS A 11 -2.80 29.82 10.02
C HIS A 11 -3.61 28.57 9.61
N VAL A 12 -3.24 27.91 8.48
CA VAL A 12 -3.88 26.67 8.07
C VAL A 12 -3.60 25.57 9.09
N VAL A 13 -2.39 25.46 9.62
CA VAL A 13 -2.03 24.47 10.64
C VAL A 13 -2.72 24.80 11.98
N GLU A 14 -2.78 26.06 12.37
CA GLU A 14 -3.50 26.54 13.56
C GLU A 14 -4.99 26.13 13.57
N MET A 15 -5.63 26.06 12.41
CA MET A 15 -7.02 25.56 12.30
C MET A 15 -7.17 24.14 12.84
N GLY A 16 -6.10 23.34 12.90
CA GLY A 16 -6.09 22.02 13.54
C GLY A 16 -6.41 22.06 15.03
N ARG A 17 -6.12 23.20 15.70
CA ARG A 17 -6.40 23.38 17.12
C ARG A 17 -7.84 23.79 17.44
N THR A 18 -8.66 24.11 16.42
CA THR A 18 -10.05 24.52 16.60
C THR A 18 -10.87 23.62 17.55
N PRO A 19 -10.74 22.28 17.54
CA PRO A 19 -11.48 21.42 18.46
C PRO A 19 -11.12 21.61 19.94
N HIS A 20 -9.96 22.17 20.23
CA HIS A 20 -9.48 22.42 21.60
C HIS A 20 -9.84 23.81 22.13
N LEU A 21 -10.31 24.69 21.25
CA LEU A 21 -10.65 26.08 21.61
C LEU A 21 -12.12 26.20 21.95
N GLY A 22 -12.44 26.83 23.06
CA GLY A 22 -13.78 27.28 23.38
C GLY A 22 -14.21 28.42 22.44
N ARG A 23 -15.52 28.75 22.47
CA ARG A 23 -16.14 29.70 21.51
C ARG A 23 -15.51 31.11 21.50
N PHE A 24 -14.79 31.46 22.54
CA PHE A 24 -14.17 32.78 22.73
C PHE A 24 -12.71 32.69 23.20
N ASP A 25 -12.11 31.48 23.17
CA ASP A 25 -10.73 31.32 23.60
C ASP A 25 -9.77 31.73 22.48
N ALA A 26 -8.67 32.34 22.86
CA ALA A 26 -7.54 32.55 21.99
C ALA A 26 -6.57 31.36 22.10
N HIS A 27 -5.72 31.18 21.11
CA HIS A 27 -4.62 30.21 21.17
C HIS A 27 -3.76 30.42 22.40
N GLY A 28 -3.48 29.35 23.13
CA GLY A 28 -2.58 29.33 24.26
C GLY A 28 -1.19 28.83 23.90
N ILE A 29 -0.28 28.86 24.86
CA ILE A 29 1.11 28.37 24.68
C ILE A 29 1.15 26.88 24.26
N GLU A 30 0.22 26.08 24.78
CA GLU A 30 0.11 24.65 24.42
C GLU A 30 -0.32 24.47 22.96
N ASP A 31 -1.21 25.33 22.45
CA ASP A 31 -1.65 25.29 21.06
C ASP A 31 -0.52 25.70 20.12
N ASP A 32 0.22 26.75 20.46
CA ASP A 32 1.40 27.19 19.69
C ASP A 32 2.46 26.09 19.64
N ALA A 33 2.75 25.43 20.77
CA ALA A 33 3.69 24.31 20.82
C ALA A 33 3.23 23.11 19.95
N ALA A 34 1.93 22.77 19.96
CA ALA A 34 1.39 21.72 19.12
C ALA A 34 1.46 22.05 17.62
N VAL A 35 1.21 23.32 17.26
CA VAL A 35 1.34 23.82 15.88
C VAL A 35 2.80 23.74 15.42
N ASP A 36 3.74 24.24 16.25
CA ASP A 36 5.17 24.20 15.91
C ASP A 36 5.68 22.77 15.76
N ALA A 37 5.32 21.87 16.66
CA ALA A 37 5.67 20.44 16.57
C ALA A 37 5.09 19.78 15.29
N ALA A 38 3.84 20.07 14.94
CA ALA A 38 3.20 19.54 13.74
C ALA A 38 3.84 20.09 12.45
N MET A 39 4.22 21.37 12.45
CA MET A 39 4.92 22.00 11.32
C MET A 39 6.32 21.42 11.12
N ALA A 40 7.05 21.19 12.22
CA ALA A 40 8.36 20.56 12.19
C ALA A 40 8.27 19.13 11.68
N ALA A 41 7.33 18.32 12.22
CA ALA A 41 7.12 16.93 11.79
C ALA A 41 6.83 16.83 10.29
N ALA A 42 6.04 17.74 9.73
CA ALA A 42 5.69 17.76 8.31
C ALA A 42 6.71 18.50 7.41
N ASP A 43 7.83 18.99 7.94
CA ASP A 43 8.85 19.80 7.23
C ASP A 43 8.23 21.00 6.46
N VAL A 44 7.33 21.75 7.12
CA VAL A 44 6.66 22.91 6.53
C VAL A 44 6.94 24.23 7.24
N GLU A 45 7.79 24.27 8.26
CA GLU A 45 8.17 25.47 9.02
C GLU A 45 8.70 26.58 8.12
N ARG A 46 9.52 26.25 7.13
CA ARG A 46 10.10 27.19 6.16
C ARG A 46 9.05 27.92 5.31
N PHE A 47 7.82 27.46 5.32
CA PHE A 47 6.71 28.05 4.57
C PHE A 47 5.71 28.79 5.46
N ALA A 48 5.95 28.88 6.78
CA ALA A 48 5.01 29.41 7.78
C ALA A 48 4.33 30.71 7.36
N ASP A 49 5.10 31.63 6.82
CA ASP A 49 4.65 32.98 6.44
C ASP A 49 4.15 33.08 4.98
N ARG A 50 4.33 32.02 4.16
CA ARG A 50 3.85 32.02 2.78
C ARG A 50 2.35 31.79 2.72
N SER A 51 1.73 32.30 1.65
CA SER A 51 0.37 31.93 1.30
C SER A 51 0.28 30.47 0.96
N ILE A 52 -0.81 29.81 1.38
CA ILE A 52 -1.12 28.41 0.97
C ILE A 52 -1.30 28.27 -0.54
N THR A 53 -1.56 29.35 -1.25
CA THR A 53 -1.69 29.38 -2.69
C THR A 53 -0.35 29.44 -3.44
N GLU A 54 0.72 29.83 -2.73
CA GLU A 54 2.08 29.94 -3.25
C GLU A 54 2.94 28.68 -3.07
N VAL A 55 2.43 27.67 -2.38
CA VAL A 55 3.12 26.39 -2.18
C VAL A 55 2.70 25.38 -3.25
N SER A 56 3.60 24.46 -3.59
CA SER A 56 3.34 23.34 -4.53
C SER A 56 2.23 22.41 -4.02
N GLY A 57 1.74 21.52 -4.89
CA GLY A 57 0.72 20.51 -4.52
C GLY A 57 1.19 19.60 -3.39
N GLY A 58 2.42 19.09 -3.47
CA GLY A 58 3.01 18.24 -2.43
C GLY A 58 3.25 18.98 -1.11
N GLU A 59 3.77 20.21 -1.17
CA GLU A 59 3.92 21.06 0.02
C GLU A 59 2.55 21.36 0.67
N ARG A 60 1.52 21.62 -0.13
CA ARG A 60 0.15 21.82 0.36
C ARG A 60 -0.39 20.57 1.06
N GLN A 61 -0.14 19.38 0.53
CA GLN A 61 -0.54 18.13 1.16
C GLN A 61 0.14 17.96 2.53
N ARG A 62 1.44 18.26 2.64
CA ARG A 62 2.15 18.27 3.92
C ARG A 62 1.60 19.31 4.91
N VAL A 63 1.20 20.48 4.45
CA VAL A 63 0.51 21.47 5.29
C VAL A 63 -0.83 20.97 5.81
N LEU A 64 -1.62 20.27 4.97
CA LEU A 64 -2.87 19.67 5.41
C LEU A 64 -2.65 18.54 6.41
N LEU A 65 -1.59 17.75 6.23
CA LEU A 65 -1.20 16.72 7.20
C LEU A 65 -0.71 17.37 8.51
N ALA A 66 0.12 18.43 8.46
CA ALA A 66 0.51 19.18 9.64
C ALA A 66 -0.72 19.72 10.42
N ARG A 67 -1.74 20.20 9.70
CA ARG A 67 -3.00 20.61 10.32
C ARG A 67 -3.70 19.46 11.05
N ALA A 68 -3.70 18.27 10.46
CA ALA A 68 -4.29 17.08 11.10
C ALA A 68 -3.48 16.65 12.33
N LEU A 69 -2.14 16.70 12.25
CA LEU A 69 -1.24 16.39 13.37
C LEU A 69 -1.39 17.40 14.52
N ALA A 70 -1.54 18.69 14.21
CA ALA A 70 -1.74 19.74 15.19
C ALA A 70 -3.01 19.53 16.05
N GLN A 71 -3.99 18.77 15.53
CA GLN A 71 -5.16 18.39 16.30
C GLN A 71 -4.80 17.50 17.50
N ALA A 72 -3.65 16.82 17.48
CA ALA A 72 -3.19 15.91 18.54
C ALA A 72 -4.21 14.81 18.88
N ALA A 73 -5.00 14.38 17.89
CA ALA A 73 -5.95 13.27 18.04
C ALA A 73 -5.20 11.93 18.05
N PRO A 74 -5.68 10.92 18.82
CA PRO A 74 -5.04 9.61 18.84
C PRO A 74 -5.25 8.80 17.54
N LEU A 75 -6.18 9.21 16.69
CA LEU A 75 -6.50 8.55 15.42
C LEU A 75 -6.52 9.56 14.27
N LEU A 76 -5.77 9.26 13.21
CA LEU A 76 -5.83 9.96 11.94
C LEU A 76 -6.76 9.24 10.96
N LEU A 77 -7.62 10.01 10.28
CA LEU A 77 -8.41 9.53 9.15
C LEU A 77 -7.92 10.25 7.89
N LEU A 78 -7.41 9.48 6.93
CA LEU A 78 -6.78 9.99 5.72
C LEU A 78 -7.53 9.47 4.49
N ASP A 79 -7.98 10.40 3.66
CA ASP A 79 -8.64 10.09 2.41
C ASP A 79 -7.66 10.42 1.26
N GLU A 80 -7.18 9.37 0.59
CA GLU A 80 -6.22 9.43 -0.50
C GLU A 80 -4.99 10.33 -0.21
N PRO A 81 -4.22 10.07 0.88
CA PRO A 81 -3.17 10.99 1.32
C PRO A 81 -2.04 11.18 0.31
N THR A 82 -1.91 10.29 -0.67
CA THR A 82 -0.88 10.30 -1.70
C THR A 82 -1.40 10.69 -3.09
N ALA A 83 -2.70 10.97 -3.23
CA ALA A 83 -3.28 11.32 -4.53
C ALA A 83 -2.63 12.58 -5.11
N SER A 84 -2.29 12.53 -6.39
CA SER A 84 -1.69 13.65 -7.13
C SER A 84 -0.30 14.08 -6.64
N LEU A 85 0.36 13.28 -5.80
CA LEU A 85 1.75 13.47 -5.41
C LEU A 85 2.69 12.73 -6.38
N ASP A 86 3.88 13.29 -6.58
CA ASP A 86 4.96 12.50 -7.17
C ASP A 86 5.47 11.42 -6.18
N VAL A 87 6.26 10.50 -6.69
CA VAL A 87 6.74 9.33 -5.93
C VAL A 87 7.44 9.73 -4.63
N ASN A 88 8.28 10.78 -4.68
CA ASN A 88 9.04 11.20 -3.50
C ASN A 88 8.12 11.76 -2.41
N HIS A 89 7.22 12.66 -2.77
CA HIS A 89 6.27 13.26 -1.83
C HIS A 89 5.26 12.24 -1.28
N ALA A 90 4.87 11.24 -2.08
CA ALA A 90 4.02 10.15 -1.62
C ALA A 90 4.71 9.32 -0.54
N VAL A 91 5.98 8.94 -0.76
CA VAL A 91 6.80 8.23 0.23
C VAL A 91 6.95 9.05 1.50
N GLU A 92 7.38 10.32 1.40
CA GLU A 92 7.55 11.21 2.56
C GLU A 92 6.25 11.34 3.38
N THR A 93 5.09 11.41 2.71
CA THR A 93 3.79 11.50 3.38
C THR A 93 3.47 10.22 4.16
N LEU A 94 3.69 9.05 3.58
CA LEU A 94 3.43 7.77 4.25
C LEU A 94 4.41 7.50 5.39
N GLU A 95 5.69 7.85 5.22
CA GLU A 95 6.69 7.78 6.29
C GLU A 95 6.32 8.69 7.48
N LEU A 96 5.80 9.87 7.22
CA LEU A 96 5.32 10.76 8.27
C LEU A 96 4.11 10.17 9.03
N VAL A 97 3.16 9.56 8.30
CA VAL A 97 2.03 8.88 8.93
C VAL A 97 2.51 7.68 9.75
N ARG A 98 3.49 6.92 9.24
CA ARG A 98 4.08 5.80 9.97
C ARG A 98 4.76 6.26 11.27
N ALA A 99 5.58 7.30 11.18
CA ALA A 99 6.24 7.89 12.35
C ALA A 99 5.23 8.39 13.40
N PHE A 100 4.09 8.94 12.96
CA PHE A 100 3.00 9.34 13.87
C PHE A 100 2.41 8.13 14.62
N VAL A 101 2.19 7.00 13.93
CA VAL A 101 1.65 5.77 14.55
C VAL A 101 2.66 5.14 15.50
N ASP A 102 3.93 5.11 15.13
CA ASP A 102 5.01 4.50 15.93
C ASP A 102 5.33 5.30 17.23
N ASP A 103 4.91 6.56 17.32
CA ASP A 103 5.12 7.44 18.48
C ASP A 103 3.97 7.28 19.52
N GLY A 104 3.71 6.06 20.01
CA GLY A 104 2.83 5.78 21.14
C GLY A 104 1.47 5.17 20.77
N ASP A 105 0.45 5.37 21.63
CA ASP A 105 -0.90 4.82 21.44
C ASP A 105 -1.70 5.60 20.38
N ARG A 106 -1.20 5.60 19.15
CA ARG A 106 -1.81 6.29 18.02
C ARG A 106 -2.10 5.35 16.88
N GLY A 107 -3.08 5.70 16.06
CA GLY A 107 -3.46 4.93 14.88
C GLY A 107 -3.75 5.81 13.68
N ALA A 108 -3.72 5.21 12.49
CA ALA A 108 -4.15 5.85 11.26
C ALA A 108 -5.03 4.89 10.45
N ILE A 109 -6.09 5.42 9.86
CA ILE A 109 -6.89 4.73 8.85
C ILE A 109 -6.79 5.54 7.57
N ALA A 110 -6.32 4.92 6.50
CA ALA A 110 -6.15 5.59 5.21
C ALA A 110 -6.88 4.85 4.09
N ALA A 111 -7.62 5.58 3.27
CA ALA A 111 -8.06 5.08 1.99
C ALA A 111 -6.91 5.24 0.99
N ILE A 112 -6.41 4.13 0.45
CA ILE A 112 -5.24 4.09 -0.43
C ILE A 112 -5.60 3.30 -1.70
N HIS A 113 -5.30 3.84 -2.87
CA HIS A 113 -5.50 3.15 -4.14
C HIS A 113 -4.25 2.38 -4.61
N ASP A 114 -3.08 2.78 -4.13
CA ASP A 114 -1.81 2.11 -4.42
C ASP A 114 -1.66 0.89 -3.50
N LEU A 115 -1.85 -0.31 -4.06
CA LEU A 115 -1.79 -1.57 -3.32
C LEU A 115 -0.38 -1.88 -2.83
N ASP A 116 0.66 -1.48 -3.56
CA ASP A 116 2.04 -1.69 -3.16
C ASP A 116 2.40 -0.77 -1.98
N ALA A 117 1.90 0.48 -2.00
CA ALA A 117 2.01 1.38 -0.87
C ALA A 117 1.24 0.86 0.36
N ALA A 118 0.01 0.35 0.18
CA ALA A 118 -0.73 -0.27 1.27
C ALA A 118 0.00 -1.49 1.85
N ALA A 119 0.57 -2.35 0.99
CA ALA A 119 1.35 -3.51 1.42
C ALA A 119 2.61 -3.14 2.22
N ARG A 120 3.20 -1.99 1.92
CA ARG A 120 4.47 -1.55 2.52
C ARG A 120 4.29 -0.79 3.83
N TYR A 121 3.22 -0.01 3.96
CA TYR A 121 3.07 0.96 5.05
C TYR A 121 1.96 0.59 6.06
N CYS A 122 1.04 -0.31 5.71
CA CYS A 122 -0.06 -0.68 6.60
C CYS A 122 0.24 -2.00 7.34
N ASP A 123 -0.12 -2.05 8.62
CA ASP A 123 -0.09 -3.28 9.42
C ASP A 123 -1.27 -4.20 9.06
N GLU A 124 -2.42 -3.60 8.74
CA GLU A 124 -3.62 -4.29 8.28
C GLU A 124 -4.21 -3.61 7.06
N VAL A 125 -4.75 -4.42 6.15
CA VAL A 125 -5.44 -3.96 4.94
C VAL A 125 -6.88 -4.48 4.97
N VAL A 126 -7.82 -3.61 4.62
CA VAL A 126 -9.23 -3.97 4.42
C VAL A 126 -9.59 -3.71 2.96
N VAL A 127 -9.90 -4.77 2.22
CA VAL A 127 -10.34 -4.66 0.83
C VAL A 127 -11.87 -4.55 0.79
N ILE A 128 -12.35 -3.45 0.22
CA ILE A 128 -13.78 -3.16 0.08
C ILE A 128 -14.14 -3.17 -1.40
N ALA A 129 -15.13 -3.98 -1.77
CA ALA A 129 -15.67 -4.02 -3.13
C ALA A 129 -17.15 -4.39 -3.11
N ASN A 130 -17.90 -3.87 -4.09
CA ASN A 130 -19.35 -4.13 -4.23
C ASN A 130 -20.14 -3.86 -2.94
N GLY A 131 -19.81 -2.77 -2.23
CA GLY A 131 -20.50 -2.34 -1.01
C GLY A 131 -20.22 -3.17 0.24
N GLY A 132 -19.19 -4.04 0.24
CA GLY A 132 -18.88 -4.88 1.40
C GLY A 132 -17.38 -5.16 1.54
N VAL A 133 -16.99 -5.59 2.74
CA VAL A 133 -15.64 -6.07 3.04
C VAL A 133 -15.44 -7.43 2.36
N ARG A 134 -14.38 -7.57 1.58
CA ARG A 134 -13.99 -8.81 0.89
C ARG A 134 -12.92 -9.57 1.66
N ALA A 135 -11.96 -8.85 2.20
CA ALA A 135 -10.90 -9.42 3.03
C ALA A 135 -10.41 -8.36 4.03
N ALA A 136 -9.89 -8.79 5.16
CA ALA A 136 -9.27 -7.94 6.16
C ALA A 136 -8.18 -8.73 6.89
N GLY A 137 -7.03 -8.11 7.16
CA GLY A 137 -5.89 -8.69 7.87
C GLY A 137 -4.56 -8.14 7.38
N PRO A 138 -3.44 -8.78 7.73
CA PRO A 138 -2.10 -8.41 7.25
C PRO A 138 -2.04 -8.39 5.71
N PRO A 139 -1.24 -7.49 5.11
CA PRO A 139 -1.15 -7.37 3.66
C PRO A 139 -0.84 -8.69 2.93
N GLU A 140 0.04 -9.53 3.49
CA GLU A 140 0.42 -10.82 2.92
C GLU A 140 -0.72 -11.85 2.85
N ASP A 141 -1.69 -11.74 3.74
CA ASP A 141 -2.85 -12.64 3.79
C ASP A 141 -4.00 -12.12 2.90
N VAL A 142 -4.10 -10.81 2.76
CA VAL A 142 -5.21 -10.13 2.09
C VAL A 142 -4.93 -9.90 0.61
N LEU A 143 -3.72 -9.45 0.24
CA LEU A 143 -3.36 -9.11 -1.13
C LEU A 143 -2.96 -10.37 -1.90
N SER A 144 -3.95 -11.10 -2.39
CA SER A 144 -3.79 -12.25 -3.28
C SER A 144 -4.33 -11.95 -4.68
N ALA A 145 -3.89 -12.70 -5.68
CA ALA A 145 -4.40 -12.57 -7.04
C ALA A 145 -5.93 -12.72 -7.10
N SER A 146 -6.50 -13.63 -6.31
CA SER A 146 -7.96 -13.83 -6.23
C SER A 146 -8.69 -12.68 -5.56
N THR A 147 -8.16 -12.14 -4.47
CA THR A 147 -8.78 -11.01 -3.76
C THR A 147 -8.73 -9.74 -4.60
N VAL A 148 -7.57 -9.44 -5.19
CA VAL A 148 -7.38 -8.26 -6.05
C VAL A 148 -8.24 -8.39 -7.30
N GLY A 149 -8.22 -9.55 -7.95
CA GLY A 149 -9.03 -9.81 -9.15
C GLY A 149 -10.53 -9.61 -8.89
N ALA A 150 -11.05 -10.18 -7.81
CA ALA A 150 -12.47 -10.05 -7.45
C ALA A 150 -12.87 -8.63 -7.01
N ALA A 151 -11.93 -7.86 -6.43
CA ALA A 151 -12.21 -6.51 -5.95
C ALA A 151 -12.18 -5.46 -7.06
N PHE A 152 -11.25 -5.60 -8.01
CA PHE A 152 -10.96 -4.58 -9.03
C PHE A 152 -11.41 -4.98 -10.44
N ASP A 153 -12.05 -6.15 -10.59
CA ASP A 153 -12.48 -6.71 -11.87
C ASP A 153 -11.32 -6.74 -12.89
N ALA A 154 -10.19 -7.32 -12.47
CA ALA A 154 -8.96 -7.40 -13.25
C ALA A 154 -8.24 -8.72 -13.00
N GLU A 155 -7.45 -9.19 -13.95
CA GLU A 155 -6.48 -10.26 -13.68
C GLU A 155 -5.31 -9.68 -12.88
N ALA A 156 -4.83 -10.40 -11.88
CA ALA A 156 -3.77 -9.93 -11.02
C ALA A 156 -2.70 -10.99 -10.80
N PHE A 157 -1.47 -10.54 -10.74
CA PHE A 157 -0.33 -11.30 -10.25
C PHE A 157 0.19 -10.60 -8.98
N VAL A 158 0.37 -11.37 -7.91
CA VAL A 158 0.91 -10.85 -6.66
C VAL A 158 2.22 -11.55 -6.35
N GLY A 159 3.32 -10.85 -6.59
CA GLY A 159 4.66 -11.28 -6.26
C GLY A 159 5.13 -10.74 -4.91
N ARG A 160 6.44 -10.76 -4.71
CA ARG A 160 7.08 -10.07 -3.58
C ARG A 160 8.08 -9.06 -4.10
N ASP A 161 8.06 -7.87 -3.52
CA ASP A 161 9.09 -6.86 -3.75
C ASP A 161 10.43 -7.38 -3.21
N PRO A 162 11.50 -7.40 -4.03
CA PRO A 162 12.78 -7.97 -3.61
C PRO A 162 13.53 -7.14 -2.56
N ALA A 163 13.19 -5.87 -2.41
CA ALA A 163 13.84 -4.97 -1.46
C ALA A 163 13.16 -4.98 -0.10
N THR A 164 11.82 -5.05 -0.08
CA THR A 164 11.02 -4.98 1.15
C THR A 164 10.47 -6.33 1.60
N GLY A 165 10.34 -7.30 0.68
CA GLY A 165 9.70 -8.59 0.93
C GLY A 165 8.16 -8.52 0.98
N THR A 166 7.58 -7.34 0.88
CA THR A 166 6.13 -7.12 0.92
C THR A 166 5.44 -7.59 -0.37
N PRO A 167 4.12 -7.85 -0.36
CA PRO A 167 3.36 -8.10 -1.57
C PRO A 167 3.56 -6.98 -2.60
N ALA A 168 3.73 -7.37 -3.88
CA ALA A 168 3.80 -6.46 -5.02
C ALA A 168 2.76 -6.88 -6.05
N VAL A 169 1.83 -5.98 -6.36
CA VAL A 169 0.65 -6.28 -7.17
C VAL A 169 0.86 -5.75 -8.59
N THR A 170 0.64 -6.62 -9.58
CA THR A 170 0.58 -6.23 -10.99
C THR A 170 -0.79 -6.63 -11.54
N ALA A 171 -1.58 -5.63 -11.92
CA ALA A 171 -2.89 -5.87 -12.53
C ALA A 171 -2.78 -5.89 -14.06
N PHE A 172 -3.59 -6.72 -14.70
CA PHE A 172 -3.69 -6.89 -16.15
C PHE A 172 -5.16 -6.75 -16.59
N PRO A 173 -5.40 -6.24 -17.80
CA PRO A 173 -6.74 -6.28 -18.37
C PRO A 173 -7.21 -7.74 -18.53
N HIS A 174 -8.52 -7.94 -18.42
CA HIS A 174 -9.09 -9.27 -18.71
C HIS A 174 -8.68 -9.76 -20.11
N SER A 175 -8.27 -11.01 -20.18
CA SER A 175 -7.94 -11.66 -21.44
C SER A 175 -9.16 -12.40 -21.96
N ASP A 176 -9.61 -12.11 -23.19
CA ASP A 176 -10.66 -12.86 -23.91
C ASP A 176 -10.15 -14.21 -24.44
N VAL A 177 -8.98 -14.65 -24.03
CA VAL A 177 -8.38 -15.92 -24.44
C VAL A 177 -8.99 -17.06 -23.62
N GLU A 178 -9.41 -18.14 -24.31
CA GLU A 178 -9.83 -19.35 -23.59
C GLU A 178 -8.71 -19.86 -22.69
N PRO A 179 -8.96 -20.01 -21.36
CA PRO A 179 -7.97 -20.50 -20.42
C PRO A 179 -7.45 -21.86 -20.86
N ARG A 180 -6.13 -22.03 -20.86
CA ARG A 180 -5.49 -23.34 -21.11
C ARG A 180 -4.63 -23.67 -19.91
N ARG A 181 -4.69 -24.95 -19.52
CA ARG A 181 -3.73 -25.48 -18.55
C ARG A 181 -2.38 -25.62 -19.23
N VAL A 182 -1.35 -25.00 -18.67
CA VAL A 182 0.01 -25.03 -19.20
C VAL A 182 0.97 -25.46 -18.10
N HIS A 183 1.51 -26.66 -18.22
CA HIS A 183 2.50 -27.15 -17.28
C HIS A 183 3.90 -26.60 -17.66
N VAL A 184 4.53 -25.89 -16.74
CA VAL A 184 5.86 -25.29 -16.93
C VAL A 184 6.91 -26.19 -16.28
N ILE A 185 7.78 -26.77 -17.12
CA ILE A 185 8.94 -27.54 -16.68
C ILE A 185 10.16 -26.62 -16.69
N GLY A 186 10.66 -26.27 -15.51
CA GLY A 186 11.82 -25.39 -15.38
C GLY A 186 11.96 -24.86 -13.97
N ALA A 187 13.07 -24.17 -13.70
CA ALA A 187 13.38 -23.61 -12.41
C ALA A 187 13.96 -22.19 -12.55
N GLY A 188 14.04 -21.46 -11.45
CA GLY A 188 14.63 -20.15 -11.36
C GLY A 188 13.87 -19.04 -12.10
N ARG A 189 14.55 -17.89 -12.26
CA ARG A 189 13.95 -16.68 -12.85
C ARG A 189 13.37 -16.84 -14.27
N PRO A 190 13.98 -17.63 -15.19
CA PRO A 190 13.37 -17.81 -16.52
C PRO A 190 12.00 -18.47 -16.47
N ALA A 191 11.88 -19.57 -15.70
CA ALA A 191 10.60 -20.26 -15.52
C ALA A 191 9.58 -19.39 -14.80
N ALA A 192 9.98 -18.64 -13.76
CA ALA A 192 9.14 -17.68 -13.06
C ALA A 192 8.51 -16.64 -14.01
N ARG A 193 9.29 -16.11 -14.97
CA ARG A 193 8.79 -15.18 -15.99
C ARG A 193 7.76 -15.81 -16.92
N VAL A 194 7.95 -17.10 -17.27
CA VAL A 194 6.98 -17.83 -18.12
C VAL A 194 5.67 -18.01 -17.38
N VAL A 195 5.72 -18.45 -16.12
CA VAL A 195 4.52 -18.59 -15.26
C VAL A 195 3.77 -17.27 -15.14
N ALA A 196 4.46 -16.19 -14.79
CA ALA A 196 3.84 -14.87 -14.68
C ALA A 196 3.20 -14.41 -16.00
N ARG A 197 3.85 -14.65 -17.15
CA ARG A 197 3.30 -14.29 -18.46
C ARG A 197 2.08 -15.14 -18.86
N LEU A 198 2.09 -16.44 -18.53
CA LEU A 198 0.95 -17.31 -18.80
C LEU A 198 -0.26 -16.88 -17.97
N ALA A 199 -0.06 -16.60 -16.67
CA ALA A 199 -1.11 -16.09 -15.81
C ALA A 199 -1.65 -14.74 -16.31
N ALA A 200 -0.75 -13.80 -16.66
CA ALA A 200 -1.13 -12.50 -17.22
C ALA A 200 -1.87 -12.59 -18.58
N ALA A 201 -1.73 -13.72 -19.29
CA ALA A 201 -2.44 -14.00 -20.54
C ALA A 201 -3.75 -14.77 -20.32
N GLY A 202 -4.20 -14.95 -19.06
CA GLY A 202 -5.44 -15.66 -18.73
C GLY A 202 -5.35 -17.16 -18.81
N HIS A 203 -4.14 -17.74 -18.80
CA HIS A 203 -3.94 -19.20 -18.77
C HIS A 203 -3.78 -19.69 -17.33
N GLU A 204 -3.99 -21.00 -17.14
CA GLU A 204 -3.82 -21.70 -15.86
C GLU A 204 -2.44 -22.40 -15.82
N PRO A 205 -1.35 -21.72 -15.40
CA PRO A 205 -0.05 -22.36 -15.29
C PRO A 205 -0.01 -23.31 -14.10
N SER A 206 0.70 -24.42 -14.27
CA SER A 206 1.14 -25.28 -13.18
C SER A 206 2.65 -25.51 -13.28
N VAL A 207 3.28 -25.79 -12.16
CA VAL A 207 4.72 -25.99 -12.10
C VAL A 207 5.01 -27.35 -11.52
N GLY A 208 5.91 -28.08 -12.17
CA GLY A 208 6.39 -29.39 -11.70
C GLY A 208 7.19 -29.26 -10.40
N VAL A 209 7.78 -30.37 -9.97
CA VAL A 209 8.54 -30.39 -8.72
C VAL A 209 9.74 -29.44 -8.81
N VAL A 210 9.74 -28.42 -7.95
CA VAL A 210 10.81 -27.43 -7.84
C VAL A 210 11.27 -27.32 -6.38
N ALA A 211 12.46 -26.81 -6.17
CA ALA A 211 12.97 -26.61 -4.80
C ALA A 211 12.14 -25.60 -4.04
N GLU A 212 11.95 -25.83 -2.75
CA GLU A 212 11.37 -24.82 -1.84
C GLU A 212 12.23 -23.54 -1.87
N GLY A 213 11.55 -22.36 -2.03
CA GLY A 213 12.23 -21.08 -2.16
C GLY A 213 12.73 -20.77 -3.58
N ASP A 214 12.49 -21.61 -4.57
CA ASP A 214 12.79 -21.29 -5.96
C ASP A 214 11.89 -20.13 -6.44
N ALA A 215 12.44 -19.27 -7.29
CA ALA A 215 11.73 -18.12 -7.85
C ALA A 215 10.45 -18.52 -8.61
N VAL A 216 10.41 -19.71 -9.22
CA VAL A 216 9.25 -20.17 -9.95
C VAL A 216 8.12 -20.62 -9.01
N ALA A 217 8.45 -21.16 -7.84
CA ALA A 217 7.45 -21.50 -6.82
C ALA A 217 6.78 -20.23 -6.30
N GLY A 218 7.57 -19.18 -6.04
CA GLY A 218 7.04 -17.85 -5.68
C GLY A 218 6.17 -17.23 -6.77
N ALA A 219 6.57 -17.35 -8.03
CA ALA A 219 5.76 -16.88 -9.16
C ALA A 219 4.45 -17.64 -9.32
N ALA A 220 4.46 -18.97 -9.11
CA ALA A 220 3.26 -19.78 -9.14
C ALA A 220 2.28 -19.40 -8.02
N ALA A 221 2.79 -19.24 -6.79
CA ALA A 221 1.97 -18.76 -5.66
C ALA A 221 1.37 -17.37 -5.93
N GLY A 222 2.17 -16.43 -6.46
CA GLY A 222 1.69 -15.10 -6.82
C GLY A 222 0.65 -15.07 -7.93
N ALA A 223 0.65 -16.07 -8.81
CA ALA A 223 -0.35 -16.26 -9.87
C ALA A 223 -1.57 -17.07 -9.43
N GLY A 224 -1.63 -17.55 -8.19
CA GLY A 224 -2.65 -18.51 -7.76
C GLY A 224 -2.54 -19.88 -8.45
N ALA A 225 -1.37 -20.19 -9.00
CA ALA A 225 -1.10 -21.42 -9.74
C ALA A 225 -0.62 -22.55 -8.82
N THR A 226 -0.87 -23.80 -9.26
CA THR A 226 -0.41 -24.97 -8.52
C THR A 226 1.11 -25.16 -8.72
N ALA A 227 1.84 -25.29 -7.62
CA ALA A 227 3.24 -25.69 -7.64
C ALA A 227 3.47 -26.84 -6.66
N VAL A 228 4.17 -27.85 -7.11
CA VAL A 228 4.65 -28.94 -6.27
C VAL A 228 6.10 -28.65 -5.90
N THR A 229 6.38 -28.53 -4.59
CA THR A 229 7.71 -28.22 -4.08
C THR A 229 8.32 -29.39 -3.33
N ALA A 230 9.64 -29.46 -3.33
CA ALA A 230 10.42 -30.40 -2.53
C ALA A 230 11.55 -29.67 -1.81
N PRO A 231 12.06 -30.17 -0.68
CA PRO A 231 13.23 -29.63 -0.02
C PRO A 231 14.42 -29.50 -0.99
N PRO A 232 15.23 -28.46 -0.90
CA PRO A 232 16.39 -28.30 -1.77
C PRO A 232 17.39 -29.43 -1.55
N PHE A 233 17.93 -29.96 -2.66
CA PHE A 233 18.92 -31.06 -2.69
C PHE A 233 18.41 -32.44 -2.26
N GLU A 234 17.12 -32.65 -2.06
CA GLU A 234 16.51 -33.94 -1.83
C GLU A 234 15.83 -34.45 -3.10
N GLU A 235 15.82 -35.78 -3.31
CA GLU A 235 15.03 -36.38 -4.36
C GLU A 235 13.53 -36.23 -4.02
N PRO A 236 12.71 -35.69 -4.93
CA PRO A 236 11.29 -35.53 -4.68
C PRO A 236 10.62 -36.90 -4.47
N ALA A 237 9.71 -36.95 -3.50
CA ALA A 237 8.93 -38.17 -3.25
C ALA A 237 8.17 -38.57 -4.51
N PRO A 238 8.03 -39.89 -4.80
CA PRO A 238 7.30 -40.38 -5.98
C PRO A 238 5.87 -39.83 -6.08
N GLU A 239 5.22 -39.59 -4.96
CA GLU A 239 3.88 -38.99 -4.87
C GLU A 239 3.87 -37.55 -5.36
N ALA A 240 4.88 -36.74 -5.00
CA ALA A 240 5.03 -35.37 -5.47
C ALA A 240 5.25 -35.29 -6.99
N VAL A 241 5.96 -36.27 -7.56
CA VAL A 241 6.15 -36.37 -9.02
C VAL A 241 4.84 -36.73 -9.70
N ALA A 242 4.05 -37.64 -9.11
CA ALA A 242 2.75 -38.03 -9.66
C ALA A 242 1.75 -36.84 -9.64
N ASP A 243 1.72 -36.07 -8.56
CA ASP A 243 0.86 -34.88 -8.42
C ASP A 243 1.24 -33.74 -9.40
N ALA A 244 2.54 -33.65 -9.75
CA ALA A 244 3.01 -32.68 -10.74
C ALA A 244 2.61 -33.07 -12.19
N CYS A 245 2.34 -34.35 -12.47
CA CYS A 245 2.03 -34.86 -13.80
C CYS A 245 0.52 -35.05 -14.05
N GLY A 246 -0.33 -34.95 -13.05
CA GLY A 246 -1.80 -35.09 -13.11
C GLY A 246 -2.50 -33.80 -13.34
#